data_fc4dbf141a80558e509f40d8449a0cf2
#
_entry.id   fc4dbf141a80558e509f40d8449a0cf2
#
_cell.length_a   1.000
_cell.length_b   1.000
_cell.length_c   1.000
_cell.angle_alpha   90.00
_cell.angle_beta   90.00
_cell.angle_gamma   90.00
#
_symmetry.space_group_name_H-M   'P 1'
#
loop_
_entity.id
_entity.type
_entity.pdbx_description
1 polymer ?
#
loop_
_entity_poly.entity_id
_entity_poly.type
_entity_poly.pdbx_seq_one_letter_code
_entity_poly.pdbx_strand_id
1 'polypeptide(L)'
;MKKIIVLLLPLILLMCVSGHAENDPEGLCALAARHGFRLGSCLSFNQMRDQKYLDILKAHFNSVTMTNEMKAYTLLDERASRGAADGMPVMNYAMADAMVGWARNNGLAVRGHTLVWDAYMCDWYFHEGYDPKQPYADQETVRKRTEYYIHEVITHFEEKFPGTVYCWDVVNEAVADSAGEYAPGDARHLRLKRSGADNLFQKYMGDDYVALAFLYARDTVEQLGADIDLYYNDYNAFFGDKAAAILALADSVNTFAPDGNGGFRKLMDGVGMQGYIGGYGTQQGCLEDGYPDMIRSAILGYHEKGLKVQITEMAVRNFEKEQARRHAEYYAELFRVFTALNTPEGNPLNCVAIWALTDDPTAPKGSYTYSLNSPYGGLLDEKLGVKDAFRLVENVLRGDE
;
A
#
# COMPACT_ATOMS: atom_id res chain seq x y z
N MET A 1 68.19 6.40 -18.17
CA MET A 1 67.20 7.49 -18.07
C MET A 1 65.91 6.95 -17.50
N LYS A 2 65.69 7.15 -16.20
CA LYS A 2 64.49 6.70 -15.49
C LYS A 2 63.42 7.80 -15.61
N LYS A 3 62.27 7.49 -16.20
CA LYS A 3 61.11 8.39 -16.26
C LYS A 3 60.34 8.29 -14.93
N ILE A 4 60.31 9.39 -14.21
CA ILE A 4 59.46 9.56 -13.00
C ILE A 4 58.08 9.97 -13.47
N ILE A 5 57.09 9.16 -13.19
CA ILE A 5 55.65 9.49 -13.37
C ILE A 5 55.16 10.11 -12.05
N VAL A 6 54.85 11.40 -12.09
CA VAL A 6 54.24 12.12 -10.98
C VAL A 6 52.72 11.95 -11.12
N LEU A 7 52.14 11.20 -10.19
CA LEU A 7 50.68 11.12 -10.03
C LEU A 7 50.20 12.35 -9.25
N LEU A 8 49.51 13.24 -9.93
CA LEU A 8 48.74 14.32 -9.30
C LEU A 8 47.38 13.76 -8.82
N LEU A 9 47.23 13.58 -7.52
CA LEU A 9 45.92 13.40 -6.90
C LEU A 9 45.19 14.76 -6.83
N PRO A 10 43.93 14.87 -7.26
CA PRO A 10 43.15 16.06 -6.97
C PRO A 10 42.71 16.04 -5.52
N LEU A 11 43.16 17.03 -4.77
CA LEU A 11 42.67 17.31 -3.41
C LEU A 11 41.26 17.91 -3.53
N ILE A 12 40.23 17.12 -3.26
CA ILE A 12 38.86 17.61 -3.13
C ILE A 12 38.78 18.31 -1.78
N LEU A 13 38.80 19.64 -1.82
CA LEU A 13 38.53 20.51 -0.67
C LEU A 13 37.04 20.41 -0.33
N LEU A 14 36.71 19.63 0.70
CA LEU A 14 35.39 19.65 1.32
C LEU A 14 35.26 21.01 2.03
N MET A 15 34.63 21.99 1.39
CA MET A 15 34.16 23.18 2.08
C MET A 15 32.97 22.76 2.98
N CYS A 16 33.25 22.63 4.27
CA CYS A 16 32.20 22.65 5.29
C CYS A 16 31.57 24.05 5.28
N VAL A 17 30.45 24.18 4.59
CA VAL A 17 29.56 25.31 4.79
C VAL A 17 28.83 25.08 6.10
N SER A 18 29.39 25.61 7.20
CA SER A 18 28.68 25.80 8.45
C SER A 18 27.70 26.97 8.30
N GLY A 19 26.61 26.70 7.55
CA GLY A 19 25.41 27.52 7.65
C GLY A 19 24.69 27.10 8.92
N HIS A 20 24.53 28.00 9.85
CA HIS A 20 23.55 27.88 10.92
C HIS A 20 22.18 27.89 10.24
N ALA A 21 21.62 26.71 9.94
CA ALA A 21 20.21 26.59 9.65
C ALA A 21 19.49 26.90 10.97
N GLU A 22 18.75 27.99 11.00
CA GLU A 22 17.63 28.17 11.93
C GLU A 22 16.82 26.86 11.86
N ASN A 23 16.48 26.29 13.05
CA ASN A 23 15.79 25.03 13.21
C ASN A 23 14.49 24.99 12.41
N ASP A 24 14.56 24.54 11.16
CA ASP A 24 13.37 24.04 10.47
C ASP A 24 12.95 22.77 11.25
N PRO A 25 11.73 22.70 11.77
CA PRO A 25 11.30 21.55 12.55
C PRO A 25 11.44 20.30 11.68
N GLU A 26 12.20 19.33 12.17
CA GLU A 26 12.42 18.06 11.48
C GLU A 26 11.09 17.39 11.19
N GLY A 27 10.83 17.03 9.92
CA GLY A 27 9.57 16.41 9.50
C GLY A 27 9.35 15.03 10.14
N LEU A 28 8.10 14.63 10.33
CA LEU A 28 7.74 13.33 10.93
C LEU A 28 8.41 12.15 10.23
N CYS A 29 8.60 12.20 8.91
CA CYS A 29 9.25 11.13 8.16
C CYS A 29 10.74 10.97 8.50
N ALA A 30 11.44 12.05 8.80
CA ALA A 30 12.83 11.98 9.24
C ALA A 30 12.94 11.38 10.64
N LEU A 31 11.99 11.70 11.53
CA LEU A 31 11.89 11.07 12.85
C LEU A 31 11.55 9.58 12.73
N ALA A 32 10.56 9.21 11.93
CA ALA A 32 10.17 7.81 11.69
C ALA A 32 11.31 6.95 11.10
N ALA A 33 12.14 7.55 10.24
CA ALA A 33 13.29 6.87 9.66
C ALA A 33 14.34 6.44 10.71
N ARG A 34 14.43 7.12 11.86
CA ARG A 34 15.28 6.71 13.00
C ARG A 34 14.83 5.39 13.63
N HIS A 35 13.55 5.05 13.45
CA HIS A 35 12.93 3.81 13.91
C HIS A 35 12.81 2.78 12.78
N GLY A 36 13.46 2.99 11.63
CA GLY A 36 13.59 2.02 10.55
C GLY A 36 12.38 1.88 9.64
N PHE A 37 11.39 2.79 9.66
CA PHE A 37 10.25 2.74 8.75
C PHE A 37 9.99 4.07 8.01
N ARG A 38 9.39 3.97 6.84
CA ARG A 38 8.89 5.12 6.09
C ARG A 38 7.59 5.62 6.72
N LEU A 39 7.36 6.92 6.65
CA LEU A 39 6.06 7.50 6.96
C LEU A 39 5.40 7.98 5.67
N GLY A 40 4.24 7.41 5.37
CA GLY A 40 3.49 7.68 4.16
C GLY A 40 2.14 8.33 4.41
N SER A 41 1.52 8.84 3.33
CA SER A 41 0.13 9.27 3.33
C SER A 41 -0.50 9.03 1.95
N CYS A 42 -1.82 9.23 1.85
CA CYS A 42 -2.52 9.14 0.58
C CYS A 42 -2.50 10.46 -0.20
N LEU A 43 -2.65 10.36 -1.50
CA LEU A 43 -2.77 11.49 -2.41
C LEU A 43 -3.80 11.19 -3.49
N SER A 44 -4.81 12.04 -3.64
CA SER A 44 -5.78 11.98 -4.75
C SER A 44 -5.49 13.05 -5.80
N PHE A 45 -5.98 12.83 -7.02
CA PHE A 45 -5.83 13.83 -8.09
C PHE A 45 -6.44 15.19 -7.74
N ASN A 46 -7.51 15.20 -6.97
CA ASN A 46 -8.11 16.46 -6.49
C ASN A 46 -7.18 17.24 -5.56
N GLN A 47 -6.46 16.54 -4.68
CA GLN A 47 -5.51 17.14 -3.73
C GLN A 47 -4.26 17.71 -4.43
N MET A 48 -3.96 17.29 -5.66
CA MET A 48 -2.90 17.90 -6.47
C MET A 48 -3.10 19.40 -6.74
N ARG A 49 -4.29 19.94 -6.48
CA ARG A 49 -4.62 21.35 -6.61
C ARG A 49 -4.53 22.12 -5.28
N ASP A 50 -4.33 21.42 -4.17
CA ASP A 50 -4.22 22.01 -2.85
C ASP A 50 -2.74 22.14 -2.45
N GLN A 51 -2.17 23.31 -2.70
CA GLN A 51 -0.76 23.57 -2.42
C GLN A 51 -0.41 23.37 -0.94
N LYS A 52 -1.31 23.75 -0.01
CA LYS A 52 -1.09 23.57 1.42
C LYS A 52 -1.00 22.09 1.81
N TYR A 53 -1.87 21.25 1.23
CA TYR A 53 -1.80 19.79 1.41
C TYR A 53 -0.49 19.22 0.87
N LEU A 54 -0.10 19.63 -0.35
CA LEU A 54 1.15 19.19 -0.97
C LEU A 54 2.39 19.62 -0.17
N ASP A 55 2.37 20.81 0.42
CA ASP A 55 3.47 21.30 1.26
C ASP A 55 3.59 20.47 2.55
N ILE A 56 2.47 20.06 3.16
CA ILE A 56 2.45 19.14 4.30
C ILE A 56 3.01 17.76 3.91
N LEU A 57 2.63 17.22 2.77
CA LEU A 57 3.18 15.94 2.29
C LEU A 57 4.70 16.01 2.16
N LYS A 58 5.22 17.05 1.53
CA LYS A 58 6.67 17.23 1.37
C LYS A 58 7.42 17.43 2.69
N ALA A 59 6.80 18.09 3.66
CA ALA A 59 7.44 18.39 4.93
C ALA A 59 7.48 17.19 5.89
N HIS A 60 6.45 16.34 5.86
CA HIS A 60 6.25 15.34 6.90
C HIS A 60 6.22 13.88 6.42
N PHE A 61 6.23 13.64 5.11
CA PHE A 61 6.13 12.29 4.55
C PHE A 61 7.23 12.01 3.53
N ASN A 62 7.64 10.75 3.42
CA ASN A 62 8.60 10.27 2.43
C ASN A 62 8.06 9.15 1.54
N SER A 63 6.75 8.84 1.67
CA SER A 63 6.02 7.89 0.84
C SER A 63 4.61 8.38 0.57
N VAL A 64 4.07 8.10 -0.61
CA VAL A 64 2.67 8.38 -0.97
C VAL A 64 2.03 7.18 -1.66
N THR A 65 0.71 7.02 -1.42
CA THR A 65 -0.13 6.05 -2.12
C THR A 65 -1.24 6.82 -2.84
N MET A 66 -1.40 6.62 -4.15
CA MET A 66 -2.49 7.23 -4.91
C MET A 66 -3.80 6.55 -4.55
N THR A 67 -4.82 7.36 -4.21
CA THR A 67 -6.09 6.82 -3.72
C THR A 67 -6.83 5.98 -4.75
N ASN A 68 -6.76 6.38 -6.03
CA ASN A 68 -7.49 5.73 -7.12
C ASN A 68 -6.71 5.64 -8.43
N GLU A 69 -5.75 6.51 -8.64
CA GLU A 69 -5.21 6.82 -9.96
C GLU A 69 -4.27 5.74 -10.50
N MET A 70 -3.82 4.80 -9.64
CA MET A 70 -3.04 3.63 -10.03
C MET A 70 -3.87 2.32 -9.98
N LYS A 71 -5.18 2.39 -9.76
CA LYS A 71 -6.08 1.23 -9.80
C LYS A 71 -6.50 0.88 -11.22
N ALA A 72 -6.81 -0.39 -11.46
CA ALA A 72 -7.16 -0.91 -12.78
C ALA A 72 -8.26 -0.12 -13.48
N TYR A 73 -9.35 0.24 -12.77
CA TYR A 73 -10.48 0.97 -13.36
C TYR A 73 -10.11 2.38 -13.82
N THR A 74 -9.03 2.97 -13.30
CA THR A 74 -8.53 4.28 -13.74
C THR A 74 -7.51 4.15 -14.87
N LEU A 75 -6.68 3.09 -14.81
CA LEU A 75 -5.63 2.86 -15.81
C LEU A 75 -6.18 2.26 -17.11
N LEU A 76 -7.16 1.36 -17.05
CA LEU A 76 -7.67 0.65 -18.23
C LEU A 76 -8.54 1.55 -19.10
N ASP A 77 -8.28 1.56 -20.42
CA ASP A 77 -9.08 2.25 -21.44
C ASP A 77 -9.92 1.22 -22.22
N GLU A 78 -11.21 1.12 -21.89
CA GLU A 78 -12.15 0.20 -22.55
C GLU A 78 -12.20 0.40 -24.06
N ARG A 79 -12.32 1.67 -24.50
CA ARG A 79 -12.47 1.99 -25.92
C ARG A 79 -11.23 1.62 -26.73
N ALA A 80 -10.06 1.92 -26.19
CA ALA A 80 -8.80 1.58 -26.84
C ALA A 80 -8.58 0.06 -26.83
N SER A 81 -8.91 -0.64 -25.72
CA SER A 81 -8.81 -2.09 -25.62
C SER A 81 -9.68 -2.82 -26.63
N ARG A 82 -10.91 -2.36 -26.87
CA ARG A 82 -11.80 -2.90 -27.92
C ARG A 82 -11.21 -2.76 -29.32
N GLY A 83 -10.38 -1.76 -29.56
CA GLY A 83 -9.73 -1.48 -30.84
C GLY A 83 -8.36 -2.10 -31.01
N ALA A 84 -7.81 -2.74 -29.97
CA ALA A 84 -6.47 -3.31 -29.99
C ALA A 84 -6.39 -4.53 -30.93
N ALA A 85 -5.46 -4.48 -31.89
CA ALA A 85 -5.34 -5.54 -32.93
C ALA A 85 -4.84 -6.87 -32.37
N ASP A 86 -4.11 -6.84 -31.24
CA ASP A 86 -3.58 -8.01 -30.55
C ASP A 86 -4.53 -8.56 -29.48
N GLY A 87 -5.66 -7.87 -29.22
CA GLY A 87 -6.64 -8.25 -28.22
C GLY A 87 -6.17 -8.06 -26.76
N MET A 88 -5.04 -7.34 -26.56
CA MET A 88 -4.54 -7.03 -25.23
C MET A 88 -5.16 -5.74 -24.66
N PRO A 89 -5.24 -5.59 -23.33
CA PRO A 89 -5.78 -4.37 -22.72
C PRO A 89 -4.87 -3.18 -22.98
N VAL A 90 -5.47 -2.01 -23.19
CA VAL A 90 -4.76 -0.74 -23.35
C VAL A 90 -4.94 0.10 -22.11
N MET A 91 -3.85 0.71 -21.62
CA MET A 91 -3.84 1.56 -20.44
C MET A 91 -3.68 3.04 -20.80
N ASN A 92 -4.27 3.91 -19.99
CA ASN A 92 -4.08 5.36 -20.02
C ASN A 92 -3.43 5.81 -18.70
N TYR A 93 -2.17 6.13 -18.75
CA TYR A 93 -1.38 6.50 -17.58
C TYR A 93 -1.38 8.00 -17.25
N ALA A 94 -2.05 8.85 -18.05
CA ALA A 94 -1.87 10.30 -18.00
C ALA A 94 -2.05 10.91 -16.59
N MET A 95 -3.04 10.43 -15.84
CA MET A 95 -3.32 10.92 -14.49
C MET A 95 -2.29 10.38 -13.48
N ALA A 96 -2.02 9.09 -13.50
CA ALA A 96 -1.03 8.46 -12.63
C ALA A 96 0.39 9.01 -12.88
N ASP A 97 0.76 9.21 -14.15
CA ASP A 97 2.04 9.80 -14.54
C ASP A 97 2.25 11.20 -13.95
N ALA A 98 1.23 12.04 -13.99
CA ALA A 98 1.31 13.38 -13.42
C ALA A 98 1.58 13.34 -11.92
N MET A 99 0.96 12.37 -11.21
CA MET A 99 1.08 12.24 -9.76
C MET A 99 2.38 11.56 -9.34
N VAL A 100 2.77 10.49 -10.01
CA VAL A 100 4.07 9.81 -9.76
C VAL A 100 5.22 10.73 -10.11
N GLY A 101 5.13 11.47 -11.23
CA GLY A 101 6.11 12.48 -11.59
C GLY A 101 6.24 13.60 -10.57
N TRP A 102 5.12 14.06 -9.99
CA TRP A 102 5.13 15.00 -8.88
C TRP A 102 5.82 14.41 -7.65
N ALA A 103 5.47 13.19 -7.25
CA ALA A 103 6.08 12.53 -6.10
C ALA A 103 7.60 12.41 -6.27
N ARG A 104 8.07 11.92 -7.42
CA ARG A 104 9.50 11.82 -7.75
C ARG A 104 10.21 13.17 -7.66
N ASN A 105 9.62 14.21 -8.25
CA ASN A 105 10.23 15.54 -8.29
C ASN A 105 10.33 16.20 -6.89
N ASN A 106 9.57 15.69 -5.92
CA ASN A 106 9.59 16.15 -4.53
C ASN A 106 10.23 15.15 -3.56
N GLY A 107 10.91 14.12 -4.06
CA GLY A 107 11.66 13.16 -3.25
C GLY A 107 10.80 12.17 -2.47
N LEU A 108 9.52 11.98 -2.86
CA LEU A 108 8.64 10.99 -2.25
C LEU A 108 8.66 9.69 -3.07
N ALA A 109 8.79 8.58 -2.36
CA ALA A 109 8.61 7.26 -2.95
C ALA A 109 7.09 6.94 -3.09
N VAL A 110 6.74 6.02 -3.97
CA VAL A 110 5.35 5.67 -4.26
C VAL A 110 5.09 4.21 -3.92
N ARG A 111 3.99 3.94 -3.21
CA ARG A 111 3.38 2.62 -3.13
C ARG A 111 2.41 2.46 -4.30
N GLY A 112 2.68 1.50 -5.17
CA GLY A 112 1.77 1.15 -6.26
C GLY A 112 0.54 0.43 -5.70
N HIS A 113 -0.64 1.02 -5.83
CA HIS A 113 -1.88 0.48 -5.30
C HIS A 113 -3.01 0.62 -6.32
N THR A 114 -3.54 -0.44 -6.86
CA THR A 114 -3.24 -1.87 -6.73
C THR A 114 -3.46 -2.54 -8.10
N LEU A 115 -2.74 -3.63 -8.38
CA LEU A 115 -2.83 -4.27 -9.70
C LEU A 115 -4.11 -5.10 -9.83
N VAL A 116 -4.37 -6.01 -8.90
CA VAL A 116 -5.51 -6.94 -8.94
C VAL A 116 -6.40 -6.74 -7.72
N TRP A 117 -7.64 -6.34 -7.96
CA TRP A 117 -8.66 -6.18 -6.92
C TRP A 117 -10.06 -6.43 -7.50
N ASP A 118 -10.75 -7.45 -7.00
CA ASP A 118 -12.07 -7.86 -7.49
C ASP A 118 -13.13 -6.74 -7.40
N ALA A 119 -13.08 -5.92 -6.35
CA ALA A 119 -14.04 -4.83 -6.14
C ALA A 119 -13.85 -3.64 -7.09
N TYR A 120 -12.67 -3.48 -7.67
CA TYR A 120 -12.30 -2.34 -8.52
C TYR A 120 -11.72 -2.75 -9.87
N MET A 121 -12.08 -3.96 -10.35
CA MET A 121 -11.85 -4.36 -11.73
C MET A 121 -13.11 -4.18 -12.55
N CYS A 122 -12.95 -3.66 -13.77
CA CYS A 122 -14.07 -3.41 -14.66
C CYS A 122 -14.65 -4.71 -15.21
N ASP A 123 -15.97 -4.91 -15.15
CA ASP A 123 -16.64 -6.11 -15.67
C ASP A 123 -16.34 -6.37 -17.14
N TRP A 124 -16.32 -5.31 -17.98
CA TRP A 124 -16.03 -5.41 -19.41
C TRP A 124 -14.66 -6.06 -19.73
N TYR A 125 -13.70 -6.00 -18.80
CA TYR A 125 -12.38 -6.62 -18.96
C TYR A 125 -12.43 -8.13 -19.14
N PHE A 126 -13.43 -8.77 -18.53
CA PHE A 126 -13.59 -10.23 -18.56
C PHE A 126 -14.40 -10.73 -19.76
N HIS A 127 -15.01 -9.85 -20.56
CA HIS A 127 -15.80 -10.24 -21.72
C HIS A 127 -14.96 -10.39 -23.00
N GLU A 128 -15.43 -11.22 -23.94
CA GLU A 128 -14.87 -11.35 -25.28
C GLU A 128 -14.85 -9.98 -25.97
N GLY A 129 -13.70 -9.63 -26.57
CA GLY A 129 -13.52 -8.34 -27.23
C GLY A 129 -13.76 -7.12 -26.35
N TYR A 130 -13.72 -7.30 -25.00
CA TYR A 130 -13.99 -6.25 -24.01
C TYR A 130 -15.41 -5.64 -24.12
N ASP A 131 -16.37 -6.38 -24.69
CA ASP A 131 -17.75 -5.92 -24.86
C ASP A 131 -18.68 -6.63 -23.86
N PRO A 132 -19.28 -5.92 -22.88
CA PRO A 132 -20.21 -6.51 -21.90
C PRO A 132 -21.44 -7.19 -22.53
N LYS A 133 -21.67 -6.99 -23.83
CA LYS A 133 -22.74 -7.69 -24.57
C LYS A 133 -22.32 -9.05 -25.08
N GLN A 134 -21.03 -9.36 -25.08
CA GLN A 134 -20.49 -10.65 -25.45
C GLN A 134 -20.38 -11.57 -24.23
N PRO A 135 -20.24 -12.87 -24.43
CA PRO A 135 -19.92 -13.80 -23.35
C PRO A 135 -18.66 -13.40 -22.59
N TYR A 136 -18.50 -13.93 -21.41
CA TYR A 136 -17.22 -13.87 -20.71
C TYR A 136 -16.16 -14.65 -21.49
N ALA A 137 -14.96 -14.12 -21.56
CA ALA A 137 -13.82 -14.76 -22.21
C ALA A 137 -13.40 -16.03 -21.44
N ASP A 138 -12.73 -16.94 -22.14
CA ASP A 138 -12.21 -18.14 -21.51
C ASP A 138 -11.05 -17.85 -20.55
N GLN A 139 -10.72 -18.85 -19.75
CA GLN A 139 -9.70 -18.75 -18.69
C GLN A 139 -8.32 -18.37 -19.25
N GLU A 140 -7.94 -18.94 -20.40
CA GLU A 140 -6.63 -18.68 -21.02
C GLU A 140 -6.54 -17.21 -21.47
N THR A 141 -7.61 -16.70 -22.07
CA THR A 141 -7.70 -15.29 -22.48
C THR A 141 -7.60 -14.35 -21.30
N VAL A 142 -8.35 -14.59 -20.20
CA VAL A 142 -8.30 -13.74 -19.02
C VAL A 142 -6.91 -13.78 -18.35
N ARG A 143 -6.29 -14.95 -18.28
CA ARG A 143 -4.92 -15.11 -17.76
C ARG A 143 -3.90 -14.32 -18.58
N LYS A 144 -3.92 -14.43 -19.91
CA LYS A 144 -3.04 -13.67 -20.81
C LYS A 144 -3.21 -12.16 -20.70
N ARG A 145 -4.46 -11.70 -20.61
CA ARG A 145 -4.76 -10.28 -20.41
C ARG A 145 -4.20 -9.77 -19.08
N THR A 146 -4.34 -10.57 -18.01
CA THR A 146 -3.89 -10.19 -16.67
C THR A 146 -2.37 -10.18 -16.57
N GLU A 147 -1.70 -11.17 -17.18
CA GLU A 147 -0.24 -11.20 -17.31
C GLU A 147 0.27 -9.96 -18.03
N TYR A 148 -0.29 -9.66 -19.21
CA TYR A 148 0.07 -8.49 -20.00
C TYR A 148 -0.17 -7.19 -19.24
N TYR A 149 -1.33 -7.05 -18.58
CA TYR A 149 -1.68 -5.86 -17.80
C TYR A 149 -0.67 -5.63 -16.65
N ILE A 150 -0.35 -6.66 -15.87
CA ILE A 150 0.61 -6.55 -14.76
C ILE A 150 1.99 -6.18 -15.29
N HIS A 151 2.45 -6.85 -16.36
CA HIS A 151 3.72 -6.57 -17.00
C HIS A 151 3.81 -5.13 -17.48
N GLU A 152 2.84 -4.67 -18.25
CA GLU A 152 2.82 -3.32 -18.81
C GLU A 152 2.78 -2.22 -17.74
N VAL A 153 1.97 -2.43 -16.68
CA VAL A 153 1.85 -1.42 -15.61
C VAL A 153 3.15 -1.28 -14.84
N ILE A 154 3.75 -2.39 -14.40
CA ILE A 154 5.02 -2.35 -13.65
C ILE A 154 6.13 -1.77 -14.54
N THR A 155 6.24 -2.24 -15.78
CA THR A 155 7.25 -1.79 -16.76
C THR A 155 7.13 -0.29 -17.03
N HIS A 156 5.91 0.20 -17.27
CA HIS A 156 5.67 1.63 -17.54
C HIS A 156 6.21 2.53 -16.43
N PHE A 157 5.87 2.21 -15.16
CA PHE A 157 6.28 3.06 -14.04
C PHE A 157 7.77 2.93 -13.75
N GLU A 158 8.37 1.75 -13.89
CA GLU A 158 9.80 1.58 -13.67
C GLU A 158 10.63 2.25 -14.79
N GLU A 159 10.25 2.10 -16.05
CA GLU A 159 10.97 2.74 -17.15
C GLU A 159 10.84 4.27 -17.13
N LYS A 160 9.65 4.80 -16.83
CA LYS A 160 9.40 6.24 -16.85
C LYS A 160 9.89 6.95 -15.58
N PHE A 161 9.78 6.30 -14.44
CA PHE A 161 10.11 6.84 -13.12
C PHE A 161 10.98 5.87 -12.31
N PRO A 162 12.19 5.51 -12.80
CA PRO A 162 13.01 4.46 -12.20
C PRO A 162 13.18 4.63 -10.69
N GLY A 163 12.93 3.55 -9.93
CA GLY A 163 13.07 3.49 -8.49
C GLY A 163 12.11 4.37 -7.68
N THR A 164 11.10 4.98 -8.33
CA THR A 164 10.11 5.81 -7.62
C THR A 164 9.03 4.95 -6.98
N VAL A 165 8.53 3.93 -7.69
CA VAL A 165 7.59 2.95 -7.15
C VAL A 165 8.40 1.84 -6.50
N TYR A 166 8.48 1.85 -5.16
CA TYR A 166 9.33 0.92 -4.40
C TYR A 166 8.64 -0.38 -3.99
N CYS A 167 7.33 -0.46 -4.13
CA CYS A 167 6.55 -1.66 -3.90
C CYS A 167 5.22 -1.61 -4.62
N TRP A 168 4.61 -2.79 -4.86
CA TRP A 168 3.26 -2.92 -5.39
C TRP A 168 2.38 -3.75 -4.46
N ASP A 169 1.16 -3.29 -4.21
CA ASP A 169 0.07 -4.14 -3.78
C ASP A 169 -0.39 -4.95 -5.00
N VAL A 170 0.15 -6.15 -5.15
CA VAL A 170 -0.12 -6.99 -6.34
C VAL A 170 -1.57 -7.47 -6.33
N VAL A 171 -2.04 -7.95 -5.17
CA VAL A 171 -3.43 -8.35 -4.96
C VAL A 171 -3.96 -7.69 -3.70
N ASN A 172 -5.17 -7.12 -3.81
CA ASN A 172 -5.87 -6.47 -2.72
C ASN A 172 -7.13 -7.24 -2.33
N GLU A 173 -7.31 -7.49 -1.03
CA GLU A 173 -8.53 -7.98 -0.38
C GLU A 173 -9.09 -9.31 -0.95
N ALA A 174 -8.22 -10.26 -1.27
CA ALA A 174 -8.61 -11.57 -1.78
C ALA A 174 -9.09 -12.53 -0.69
N VAL A 175 -8.83 -12.25 0.58
CA VAL A 175 -9.25 -13.08 1.72
C VAL A 175 -10.60 -12.59 2.26
N ALA A 176 -11.59 -13.48 2.33
CA ALA A 176 -12.92 -13.17 2.85
C ALA A 176 -12.96 -13.21 4.38
N ASP A 177 -13.80 -12.37 5.00
CA ASP A 177 -14.05 -12.38 6.45
C ASP A 177 -15.27 -13.23 6.84
N SER A 178 -16.19 -13.43 5.89
CA SER A 178 -17.49 -14.05 6.18
C SER A 178 -17.59 -15.46 5.62
N ALA A 179 -18.02 -16.40 6.46
CA ALA A 179 -18.41 -17.73 6.01
C ALA A 179 -19.47 -17.62 4.90
N GLY A 180 -19.29 -18.41 3.82
CA GLY A 180 -20.14 -18.37 2.62
C GLY A 180 -19.61 -17.47 1.50
N GLU A 181 -18.59 -16.62 1.76
CA GLU A 181 -17.86 -15.89 0.73
C GLU A 181 -16.62 -16.63 0.25
N TYR A 182 -16.25 -17.75 0.88
CA TYR A 182 -15.16 -18.66 0.49
C TYR A 182 -15.59 -20.13 0.59
N ALA A 183 -14.82 -21.04 -0.01
CA ALA A 183 -15.11 -22.45 -0.02
C ALA A 183 -14.93 -23.07 1.38
N PRO A 184 -15.87 -23.89 1.87
CA PRO A 184 -15.71 -24.57 3.16
C PRO A 184 -14.40 -25.40 3.19
N GLY A 185 -13.59 -25.17 4.23
CA GLY A 185 -12.30 -25.87 4.41
C GLY A 185 -11.12 -25.26 3.66
N ASP A 186 -11.29 -24.19 2.89
CA ASP A 186 -10.16 -23.44 2.33
C ASP A 186 -9.52 -22.58 3.43
N ALA A 187 -8.33 -23.00 3.90
CA ALA A 187 -7.59 -22.30 4.92
C ALA A 187 -7.18 -20.86 4.53
N ARG A 188 -7.14 -20.57 3.22
CA ARG A 188 -6.82 -19.24 2.68
C ARG A 188 -8.03 -18.31 2.75
N HIS A 189 -9.22 -18.81 3.03
CA HIS A 189 -10.50 -18.09 2.90
C HIS A 189 -10.59 -17.32 1.57
N LEU A 190 -10.11 -17.94 0.47
CA LEU A 190 -10.06 -17.28 -0.84
C LEU A 190 -11.45 -16.84 -1.27
N ARG A 191 -11.59 -15.54 -1.51
CA ARG A 191 -12.87 -14.90 -1.78
C ARG A 191 -13.45 -15.36 -3.13
N LEU A 192 -14.59 -16.07 -3.07
CA LEU A 192 -15.41 -16.44 -4.22
C LEU A 192 -16.43 -15.35 -4.55
N LYS A 193 -16.89 -14.64 -3.54
CA LYS A 193 -17.94 -13.61 -3.63
C LYS A 193 -17.66 -12.46 -2.70
N ARG A 194 -18.13 -11.28 -3.09
CA ARG A 194 -18.16 -10.08 -2.25
C ARG A 194 -19.57 -9.52 -2.26
N SER A 195 -20.23 -9.51 -1.08
CA SER A 195 -21.60 -8.99 -0.96
C SER A 195 -22.58 -9.61 -1.98
N GLY A 196 -22.43 -10.91 -2.27
CA GLY A 196 -23.27 -11.65 -3.21
C GLY A 196 -22.82 -11.61 -4.68
N ALA A 197 -21.94 -10.71 -5.08
CA ALA A 197 -21.36 -10.69 -6.43
C ALA A 197 -20.15 -11.63 -6.53
N ASP A 198 -20.01 -12.33 -7.66
CA ASP A 198 -18.88 -13.21 -7.92
C ASP A 198 -17.56 -12.43 -8.00
N ASN A 199 -16.48 -12.99 -7.46
CA ASN A 199 -15.13 -12.54 -7.75
C ASN A 199 -14.74 -13.01 -9.16
N LEU A 200 -14.68 -12.08 -10.11
CA LEU A 200 -14.46 -12.40 -11.52
C LEU A 200 -13.04 -12.92 -11.81
N PHE A 201 -12.04 -12.49 -11.04
CA PHE A 201 -10.71 -13.09 -11.15
C PHE A 201 -10.71 -14.56 -10.73
N GLN A 202 -11.28 -14.89 -9.57
CA GLN A 202 -11.38 -16.26 -9.12
C GLN A 202 -12.20 -17.11 -10.11
N LYS A 203 -13.31 -16.58 -10.59
CA LYS A 203 -14.22 -17.30 -11.48
C LYS A 203 -13.64 -17.58 -12.87
N TYR A 204 -12.90 -16.62 -13.45
CA TYR A 204 -12.39 -16.72 -14.82
C TYR A 204 -10.88 -16.94 -14.94
N MET A 205 -10.11 -16.80 -13.87
CA MET A 205 -8.71 -17.22 -13.83
C MET A 205 -8.50 -18.53 -13.04
N GLY A 206 -9.42 -18.85 -12.12
CA GLY A 206 -9.34 -20.02 -11.24
C GLY A 206 -8.77 -19.69 -9.85
N ASP A 207 -8.72 -20.72 -9.00
CA ASP A 207 -8.30 -20.63 -7.59
C ASP A 207 -6.83 -20.23 -7.41
N ASP A 208 -6.06 -20.22 -8.49
CA ASP A 208 -4.64 -19.84 -8.52
C ASP A 208 -4.42 -18.38 -8.85
N TYR A 209 -5.48 -17.60 -9.09
CA TYR A 209 -5.34 -16.24 -9.64
C TYR A 209 -4.42 -15.33 -8.81
N VAL A 210 -4.41 -15.48 -7.47
CA VAL A 210 -3.51 -14.72 -6.59
C VAL A 210 -2.05 -15.11 -6.85
N ALA A 211 -1.76 -16.41 -6.86
CA ALA A 211 -0.41 -16.91 -7.11
C ALA A 211 0.09 -16.55 -8.51
N LEU A 212 -0.80 -16.64 -9.52
CA LEU A 212 -0.49 -16.20 -10.89
C LEU A 212 -0.18 -14.70 -10.98
N ALA A 213 -0.99 -13.84 -10.31
CA ALA A 213 -0.72 -12.41 -10.29
C ALA A 213 0.65 -12.09 -9.67
N PHE A 214 1.01 -12.74 -8.58
CA PHE A 214 2.34 -12.61 -7.96
C PHE A 214 3.45 -13.17 -8.86
N LEU A 215 3.23 -14.29 -9.55
CA LEU A 215 4.21 -14.83 -10.50
C LEU A 215 4.48 -13.84 -11.64
N TYR A 216 3.43 -13.30 -12.27
CA TYR A 216 3.55 -12.32 -13.35
C TYR A 216 4.28 -11.03 -12.89
N ALA A 217 3.95 -10.56 -11.68
CA ALA A 217 4.62 -9.40 -11.11
C ALA A 217 6.10 -9.68 -10.80
N ARG A 218 6.41 -10.86 -10.23
CA ARG A 218 7.79 -11.27 -9.90
C ARG A 218 8.63 -11.44 -11.16
N ASP A 219 8.10 -12.09 -12.19
CA ASP A 219 8.78 -12.27 -13.48
C ASP A 219 9.10 -10.92 -14.11
N THR A 220 8.17 -9.95 -14.03
CA THR A 220 8.38 -8.60 -14.54
C THR A 220 9.47 -7.85 -13.76
N VAL A 221 9.42 -7.86 -12.44
CA VAL A 221 10.41 -7.19 -11.58
C VAL A 221 11.81 -7.77 -11.79
N GLU A 222 11.94 -9.11 -11.88
CA GLU A 222 13.21 -9.79 -12.16
C GLU A 222 13.73 -9.47 -13.57
N GLN A 223 12.85 -9.44 -14.58
CA GLN A 223 13.21 -9.09 -15.96
C GLN A 223 13.74 -7.64 -16.06
N LEU A 224 13.14 -6.73 -15.33
CA LEU A 224 13.58 -5.32 -15.28
C LEU A 224 14.81 -5.11 -14.41
N GLY A 225 15.18 -6.08 -13.56
CA GLY A 225 16.22 -5.92 -12.54
C GLY A 225 15.88 -4.84 -11.52
N ALA A 226 14.60 -4.62 -11.27
CA ALA A 226 14.09 -3.57 -10.39
C ALA A 226 14.08 -4.01 -8.92
N ASP A 227 14.32 -3.06 -8.00
CA ASP A 227 14.21 -3.28 -6.55
C ASP A 227 12.81 -2.88 -6.07
N ILE A 228 11.85 -3.76 -6.33
CA ILE A 228 10.43 -3.54 -6.04
C ILE A 228 9.91 -4.71 -5.20
N ASP A 229 9.42 -4.40 -4.00
CA ASP A 229 8.77 -5.38 -3.14
C ASP A 229 7.32 -5.65 -3.57
N LEU A 230 6.87 -6.90 -3.46
CA LEU A 230 5.54 -7.35 -3.85
C LEU A 230 4.71 -7.72 -2.62
N TYR A 231 3.62 -6.99 -2.39
CA TYR A 231 2.75 -7.12 -1.22
C TYR A 231 1.36 -7.67 -1.57
N TYR A 232 0.83 -8.45 -0.64
CA TYR A 232 -0.59 -8.67 -0.50
C TYR A 232 -1.17 -7.65 0.47
N ASN A 233 -2.24 -6.92 0.13
CA ASN A 233 -2.82 -5.88 0.97
C ASN A 233 -4.26 -6.22 1.37
N ASP A 234 -4.61 -6.07 2.66
CA ASP A 234 -5.98 -6.36 3.12
C ASP A 234 -6.34 -5.57 4.39
N TYR A 235 -7.66 -5.36 4.57
CA TYR A 235 -8.23 -4.85 5.81
C TYR A 235 -8.38 -5.98 6.84
N ASN A 236 -8.61 -5.64 8.11
CA ASN A 236 -8.75 -6.62 9.21
C ASN A 236 -7.57 -7.59 9.37
N ALA A 237 -6.44 -7.35 8.71
CA ALA A 237 -5.29 -8.24 8.67
C ALA A 237 -4.60 -8.47 10.02
N PHE A 238 -5.02 -7.76 11.06
CA PHE A 238 -4.56 -7.96 12.43
C PHE A 238 -5.51 -8.81 13.31
N PHE A 239 -6.70 -9.17 12.82
CA PHE A 239 -7.57 -10.12 13.52
C PHE A 239 -7.09 -11.55 13.29
N GLY A 240 -7.07 -12.37 14.35
CA GLY A 240 -6.43 -13.69 14.37
C GLY A 240 -6.84 -14.62 13.23
N ASP A 241 -8.15 -14.78 12.98
CA ASP A 241 -8.64 -15.67 11.91
C ASP A 241 -8.25 -15.14 10.51
N LYS A 242 -8.34 -13.81 10.31
CA LYS A 242 -7.93 -13.17 9.06
C LYS A 242 -6.43 -13.28 8.86
N ALA A 243 -5.63 -13.04 9.90
CA ALA A 243 -4.18 -13.17 9.85
C ALA A 243 -3.76 -14.61 9.52
N ALA A 244 -4.40 -15.61 10.11
CA ALA A 244 -4.16 -17.02 9.80
C ALA A 244 -4.47 -17.35 8.33
N ALA A 245 -5.59 -16.85 7.79
CA ALA A 245 -5.95 -17.05 6.39
C ALA A 245 -4.97 -16.35 5.43
N ILE A 246 -4.53 -15.13 5.76
CA ILE A 246 -3.51 -14.42 4.98
C ILE A 246 -2.17 -15.17 5.01
N LEU A 247 -1.76 -15.77 6.14
CA LEU A 247 -0.56 -16.59 6.21
C LEU A 247 -0.69 -17.85 5.33
N ALA A 248 -1.86 -18.51 5.34
CA ALA A 248 -2.12 -19.65 4.46
C ALA A 248 -2.08 -19.26 2.97
N LEU A 249 -2.60 -18.06 2.63
CA LEU A 249 -2.50 -17.51 1.28
C LEU A 249 -1.04 -17.24 0.90
N ALA A 250 -0.27 -16.58 1.77
CA ALA A 250 1.14 -16.29 1.52
C ALA A 250 1.98 -17.57 1.33
N ASP A 251 1.71 -18.61 2.12
CA ASP A 251 2.35 -19.92 1.96
C ASP A 251 2.00 -20.53 0.61
N SER A 252 0.72 -20.50 0.21
CA SER A 252 0.28 -21.01 -1.09
C SER A 252 0.91 -20.26 -2.29
N VAL A 253 1.12 -18.95 -2.16
CA VAL A 253 1.79 -18.13 -3.19
C VAL A 253 3.30 -18.43 -3.24
N ASN A 254 3.97 -18.50 -2.10
CA ASN A 254 5.42 -18.71 -2.02
C ASN A 254 5.84 -20.18 -2.23
N THR A 255 4.88 -21.10 -2.39
CA THR A 255 5.12 -22.50 -2.78
C THR A 255 4.55 -22.83 -4.17
N PHE A 256 4.10 -21.81 -4.92
CA PHE A 256 3.45 -22.01 -6.21
C PHE A 256 4.41 -22.33 -7.36
N ALA A 257 5.53 -21.63 -7.46
CA ALA A 257 6.46 -21.76 -8.56
C ALA A 257 7.79 -22.39 -8.10
N PRO A 258 8.25 -23.49 -8.73
CA PRO A 258 9.55 -24.10 -8.39
C PRO A 258 10.71 -23.17 -8.77
N ASP A 259 11.80 -23.22 -7.98
CA ASP A 259 13.03 -22.45 -8.21
C ASP A 259 14.05 -23.17 -9.13
N GLY A 260 13.72 -24.39 -9.55
CA GLY A 260 14.61 -25.24 -10.36
C GLY A 260 15.70 -25.98 -9.56
N ASN A 261 15.84 -25.73 -8.25
CA ASN A 261 16.86 -26.32 -7.37
C ASN A 261 16.25 -27.23 -6.29
N GLY A 262 14.97 -27.55 -6.40
CA GLY A 262 14.23 -28.39 -5.46
C GLY A 262 13.48 -27.60 -4.36
N GLY A 263 13.47 -26.27 -4.44
CA GLY A 263 12.69 -25.36 -3.63
C GLY A 263 11.66 -24.57 -4.43
N PHE A 264 11.21 -23.45 -3.86
CA PHE A 264 10.23 -22.57 -4.48
C PHE A 264 10.75 -21.13 -4.55
N ARG A 265 10.32 -20.39 -5.57
CA ARG A 265 10.59 -18.97 -5.74
C ARG A 265 9.75 -18.17 -4.73
N LYS A 266 10.37 -17.22 -4.04
CA LYS A 266 9.64 -16.27 -3.21
C LYS A 266 8.94 -15.25 -4.11
N LEU A 267 7.63 -15.39 -4.27
CA LEU A 267 6.81 -14.52 -5.12
C LEU A 267 6.27 -13.31 -4.36
N MET A 268 5.87 -13.50 -3.09
CA MET A 268 5.33 -12.47 -2.20
C MET A 268 6.38 -12.08 -1.15
N ASP A 269 6.72 -10.79 -1.08
CA ASP A 269 7.69 -10.27 -0.11
C ASP A 269 7.06 -9.90 1.22
N GLY A 270 5.81 -9.47 1.22
CA GLY A 270 5.19 -8.98 2.44
C GLY A 270 3.68 -8.85 2.42
N VAL A 271 3.16 -8.40 3.56
CA VAL A 271 1.74 -8.13 3.81
C VAL A 271 1.55 -6.66 4.14
N GLY A 272 0.64 -6.01 3.41
CA GLY A 272 0.07 -4.71 3.73
C GLY A 272 -1.14 -4.89 4.63
N MET A 273 -1.10 -4.30 5.82
CA MET A 273 -2.23 -4.22 6.75
C MET A 273 -2.85 -2.84 6.59
N GLN A 274 -4.09 -2.75 6.08
CA GLN A 274 -4.72 -1.44 5.84
C GLN A 274 -4.79 -0.58 7.12
N GLY A 275 -5.07 -1.20 8.27
CA GLY A 275 -4.97 -0.52 9.56
C GLY A 275 -6.15 0.41 9.85
N TYR A 276 -7.36 0.03 9.42
CA TYR A 276 -8.59 0.73 9.79
C TYR A 276 -9.01 0.35 11.21
N ILE A 277 -8.89 1.29 12.15
CA ILE A 277 -9.16 1.07 13.57
C ILE A 277 -10.49 1.71 13.96
N GLY A 278 -11.39 0.92 14.58
CA GLY A 278 -12.76 1.31 14.86
C GLY A 278 -13.64 1.41 13.61
N GLY A 279 -13.24 0.78 12.50
CA GLY A 279 -13.77 1.05 11.17
C GLY A 279 -14.90 0.16 10.68
N TYR A 280 -14.94 -1.08 11.09
CA TYR A 280 -15.90 -2.03 10.55
C TYR A 280 -16.79 -2.62 11.65
N GLY A 281 -18.11 -2.56 11.46
CA GLY A 281 -19.08 -3.12 12.36
C GLY A 281 -19.89 -2.08 13.14
N THR A 282 -20.48 -2.52 14.25
CA THR A 282 -21.35 -1.69 15.12
C THR A 282 -20.57 -0.69 15.97
N GLN A 283 -19.26 -0.80 16.01
CA GLN A 283 -18.40 0.04 16.84
C GLN A 283 -18.06 1.32 16.11
N GLN A 284 -18.55 2.42 16.63
CA GLN A 284 -18.34 3.76 16.08
C GLN A 284 -17.35 4.49 16.95
N GLY A 285 -16.30 5.06 16.32
CA GLY A 285 -15.28 5.82 17.03
C GLY A 285 -14.58 4.99 18.11
N CYS A 286 -14.37 3.72 17.82
CA CYS A 286 -13.90 2.77 18.80
C CYS A 286 -12.38 2.90 19.00
N LEU A 287 -12.03 3.37 20.17
CA LEU A 287 -10.65 3.45 20.64
C LEU A 287 -10.40 2.32 21.66
N GLU A 288 -10.58 1.08 21.19
CA GLU A 288 -10.45 -0.10 22.04
C GLU A 288 -9.00 -0.37 22.41
N ASP A 289 -8.75 -0.64 23.68
CA ASP A 289 -7.41 -0.81 24.23
C ASP A 289 -6.66 -2.05 23.66
N GLY A 290 -7.37 -3.06 23.18
CA GLY A 290 -6.77 -4.28 22.65
C GLY A 290 -6.18 -4.20 21.25
N TYR A 291 -6.54 -3.22 20.42
CA TYR A 291 -6.06 -3.15 19.03
C TYR A 291 -4.54 -2.95 18.90
N PRO A 292 -3.86 -2.09 19.68
CA PRO A 292 -2.41 -1.95 19.57
C PRO A 292 -1.66 -3.27 19.77
N ASP A 293 -2.06 -4.11 20.75
CA ASP A 293 -1.47 -5.41 21.00
C ASP A 293 -1.79 -6.43 19.90
N MET A 294 -3.00 -6.39 19.34
CA MET A 294 -3.37 -7.24 18.20
C MET A 294 -2.54 -6.90 16.97
N ILE A 295 -2.38 -5.61 16.66
CA ILE A 295 -1.56 -5.13 15.55
C ILE A 295 -0.10 -5.55 15.73
N ARG A 296 0.46 -5.36 16.93
CA ARG A 296 1.81 -5.80 17.28
C ARG A 296 1.97 -7.31 17.05
N SER A 297 1.04 -8.11 17.55
CA SER A 297 1.10 -9.57 17.43
C SER A 297 1.02 -10.03 15.98
N ALA A 298 0.16 -9.40 15.17
CA ALA A 298 0.03 -9.73 13.75
C ALA A 298 1.32 -9.37 12.96
N ILE A 299 1.91 -8.19 13.21
CA ILE A 299 3.16 -7.78 12.56
C ILE A 299 4.27 -8.80 12.85
N LEU A 300 4.43 -9.19 14.12
CA LEU A 300 5.44 -10.19 14.53
C LEU A 300 5.16 -11.56 13.90
N GLY A 301 3.89 -12.00 13.88
CA GLY A 301 3.50 -13.27 13.28
C GLY A 301 3.77 -13.34 11.76
N TYR A 302 3.54 -12.27 11.02
CA TYR A 302 3.92 -12.18 9.60
C TYR A 302 5.44 -12.19 9.43
N HIS A 303 6.14 -11.44 10.26
CA HIS A 303 7.60 -11.37 10.21
C HIS A 303 8.28 -12.71 10.51
N GLU A 304 7.79 -13.48 11.49
CA GLU A 304 8.26 -14.83 11.81
C GLU A 304 8.14 -15.81 10.61
N LYS A 305 7.23 -15.53 9.68
CA LYS A 305 7.09 -16.27 8.41
C LYS A 305 7.95 -15.69 7.28
N GLY A 306 8.86 -14.78 7.57
CA GLY A 306 9.76 -14.16 6.61
C GLY A 306 9.08 -13.13 5.69
N LEU A 307 7.93 -12.59 6.10
CA LEU A 307 7.21 -11.54 5.38
C LEU A 307 7.54 -10.16 5.96
N LYS A 308 7.76 -9.18 5.09
CA LYS A 308 7.81 -7.77 5.44
C LYS A 308 6.40 -7.28 5.76
N VAL A 309 6.27 -6.27 6.62
CA VAL A 309 4.95 -5.71 6.94
C VAL A 309 4.93 -4.20 6.71
N GLN A 310 3.82 -3.71 6.19
CA GLN A 310 3.49 -2.28 6.11
C GLN A 310 2.10 -2.04 6.69
N ILE A 311 1.93 -0.94 7.42
CA ILE A 311 0.60 -0.38 7.69
C ILE A 311 0.31 0.57 6.53
N THR A 312 -0.68 0.24 5.71
CA THR A 312 -0.81 0.84 4.38
C THR A 312 -1.84 1.95 4.27
N GLU A 313 -2.83 1.97 5.16
CA GLU A 313 -4.00 2.84 5.05
C GLU A 313 -4.53 3.23 6.44
N MET A 314 -3.64 3.56 7.38
CA MET A 314 -4.03 3.75 8.77
C MET A 314 -5.04 4.89 8.94
N ALA A 315 -6.17 4.56 9.53
CA ALA A 315 -7.19 5.50 9.97
C ALA A 315 -7.70 5.11 11.37
N VAL A 316 -7.57 5.99 12.33
CA VAL A 316 -8.17 5.84 13.65
C VAL A 316 -9.44 6.68 13.68
N ARG A 317 -10.59 6.02 13.58
CA ARG A 317 -11.88 6.72 13.47
C ARG A 317 -12.28 7.35 14.80
N ASN A 318 -12.78 8.58 14.72
CA ASN A 318 -13.36 9.29 15.85
C ASN A 318 -14.57 10.11 15.40
N PHE A 319 -15.75 9.81 15.94
CA PHE A 319 -17.02 10.50 15.64
C PHE A 319 -17.42 11.51 16.71
N GLU A 320 -16.73 11.53 17.87
CA GLU A 320 -17.08 12.34 19.02
C GLU A 320 -15.95 13.34 19.32
N LYS A 321 -16.31 14.61 19.25
CA LYS A 321 -15.36 15.70 19.50
C LYS A 321 -14.75 15.65 20.90
N GLU A 322 -15.53 15.20 21.86
CA GLU A 322 -15.15 15.06 23.26
C GLU A 322 -14.06 14.02 23.48
N GLN A 323 -13.90 13.07 22.55
CA GLN A 323 -12.86 12.05 22.57
C GLN A 323 -11.52 12.51 21.95
N ALA A 324 -11.39 13.78 21.57
CA ALA A 324 -10.19 14.28 20.89
C ALA A 324 -8.89 13.98 21.65
N ARG A 325 -8.90 14.10 22.98
CA ARG A 325 -7.75 13.75 23.82
C ARG A 325 -7.43 12.26 23.77
N ARG A 326 -8.44 11.39 24.00
CA ARG A 326 -8.27 9.92 23.93
C ARG A 326 -7.80 9.48 22.56
N HIS A 327 -8.33 10.09 21.49
CA HIS A 327 -7.92 9.83 20.11
C HIS A 327 -6.43 10.19 19.89
N ALA A 328 -5.97 11.32 20.41
CA ALA A 328 -4.57 11.71 20.32
C ALA A 328 -3.66 10.75 21.10
N GLU A 329 -4.03 10.38 22.32
CA GLU A 329 -3.33 9.39 23.13
C GLU A 329 -3.29 8.01 22.44
N TYR A 330 -4.36 7.63 21.73
CA TYR A 330 -4.43 6.36 21.01
C TYR A 330 -3.48 6.32 19.80
N TYR A 331 -3.36 7.41 19.04
CA TYR A 331 -2.33 7.51 18.01
C TYR A 331 -0.92 7.36 18.60
N ALA A 332 -0.67 7.98 19.75
CA ALA A 332 0.62 7.83 20.44
C ALA A 332 0.86 6.38 20.87
N GLU A 333 -0.14 5.68 21.41
CA GLU A 333 -0.03 4.24 21.76
C GLU A 333 0.35 3.39 20.54
N LEU A 334 -0.30 3.59 19.40
CA LEU A 334 0.04 2.89 18.14
C LEU A 334 1.48 3.18 17.70
N PHE A 335 1.89 4.44 17.74
CA PHE A 335 3.25 4.80 17.34
C PHE A 335 4.31 4.28 18.31
N ARG A 336 4.02 4.17 19.63
CA ARG A 336 4.91 3.45 20.58
C ARG A 336 5.07 1.98 20.18
N VAL A 337 4.00 1.32 19.77
CA VAL A 337 4.09 -0.04 19.23
C VAL A 337 5.00 -0.07 18.02
N PHE A 338 4.80 0.82 17.05
CA PHE A 338 5.57 0.84 15.80
C PHE A 338 7.06 1.13 16.03
N THR A 339 7.39 2.10 16.87
CA THR A 339 8.79 2.46 17.19
C THR A 339 9.53 1.36 17.95
N ALA A 340 8.81 0.54 18.72
CA ALA A 340 9.39 -0.56 19.50
C ALA A 340 9.55 -1.87 18.69
N LEU A 341 8.97 -1.99 17.48
CA LEU A 341 9.01 -3.22 16.70
C LEU A 341 10.34 -3.46 16.00
N ASN A 342 10.96 -2.40 15.49
CA ASN A 342 12.20 -2.49 14.75
C ASN A 342 13.39 -2.43 15.69
N THR A 343 14.27 -3.41 15.60
CA THR A 343 15.47 -3.55 16.42
C THR A 343 16.68 -3.81 15.53
N PRO A 344 17.92 -3.74 16.06
CA PRO A 344 19.11 -4.11 15.28
C PRO A 344 19.08 -5.55 14.74
N GLU A 345 18.31 -6.44 15.39
CA GLU A 345 18.18 -7.86 15.03
C GLU A 345 17.11 -8.11 13.97
N GLY A 346 16.19 -7.16 13.77
CA GLY A 346 15.11 -7.33 12.79
C GLY A 346 14.30 -6.06 12.55
N ASN A 347 13.83 -5.90 11.32
CA ASN A 347 13.02 -4.76 10.90
C ASN A 347 11.67 -5.23 10.31
N PRO A 348 10.74 -5.72 11.17
CA PRO A 348 9.47 -6.25 10.70
C PRO A 348 8.57 -5.22 10.02
N LEU A 349 8.63 -3.93 10.43
CA LEU A 349 7.77 -2.87 9.92
C LEU A 349 8.55 -1.90 9.03
N ASN A 350 8.16 -1.80 7.74
CA ASN A 350 8.89 -0.98 6.75
C ASN A 350 8.22 0.36 6.46
N CYS A 351 6.90 0.48 6.66
CA CYS A 351 6.14 1.68 6.37
C CYS A 351 4.89 1.78 7.25
N VAL A 352 4.55 3.01 7.63
CA VAL A 352 3.26 3.37 8.20
C VAL A 352 2.68 4.50 7.34
N ALA A 353 1.57 4.22 6.63
CA ALA A 353 0.89 5.21 5.81
C ALA A 353 -0.41 5.67 6.47
N ILE A 354 -0.54 6.97 6.68
CA ILE A 354 -1.72 7.61 7.25
C ILE A 354 -2.73 7.86 6.12
N TRP A 355 -3.88 7.20 6.17
CA TRP A 355 -4.94 7.35 5.17
C TRP A 355 -5.89 8.50 5.52
N ALA A 356 -6.32 8.56 6.78
CA ALA A 356 -7.11 9.67 7.31
C ALA A 356 -6.20 10.77 7.87
N LEU A 357 -5.52 11.52 7.00
CA LEU A 357 -4.62 12.60 7.43
C LEU A 357 -5.40 13.78 8.02
N THR A 358 -6.57 14.09 7.47
CA THR A 358 -7.40 15.23 7.87
C THR A 358 -8.74 14.78 8.43
N ASP A 359 -9.30 15.60 9.31
CA ASP A 359 -10.71 15.49 9.70
C ASP A 359 -11.62 15.60 8.46
N ASP A 360 -12.71 14.83 8.46
CA ASP A 360 -13.75 14.91 7.44
C ASP A 360 -15.11 15.22 8.07
N PRO A 361 -15.49 16.50 8.21
CA PRO A 361 -16.75 16.89 8.81
C PRO A 361 -17.98 16.44 8.00
N THR A 362 -17.78 15.99 6.76
CA THR A 362 -18.82 15.45 5.89
C THR A 362 -19.04 13.96 6.07
N ALA A 363 -18.12 13.28 6.76
CA ALA A 363 -18.23 11.85 7.02
C ALA A 363 -19.51 11.56 7.82
N PRO A 364 -20.34 10.58 7.38
CA PRO A 364 -21.60 10.29 8.02
C PRO A 364 -21.37 9.76 9.44
N LYS A 365 -22.05 10.36 10.41
CA LYS A 365 -22.07 9.85 11.77
C LYS A 365 -22.85 8.53 11.83
N GLY A 366 -22.20 7.56 12.42
CA GLY A 366 -22.91 6.37 12.91
C GLY A 366 -23.44 5.41 11.88
N SER A 367 -22.95 5.41 10.67
CA SER A 367 -23.35 4.41 9.70
C SER A 367 -22.22 3.42 9.41
N TYR A 368 -22.61 2.23 8.98
CA TYR A 368 -21.77 1.25 8.29
C TYR A 368 -21.22 1.74 6.95
N THR A 369 -21.08 3.06 6.78
CA THR A 369 -20.57 3.60 5.55
C THR A 369 -19.10 3.23 5.46
N TYR A 370 -18.72 2.79 4.27
CA TYR A 370 -17.34 2.56 3.84
C TYR A 370 -16.49 3.84 3.85
N SER A 371 -16.98 4.94 4.45
CA SER A 371 -16.18 6.11 4.69
C SER A 371 -15.12 5.77 5.73
N LEU A 372 -13.89 5.69 5.29
CA LEU A 372 -12.72 5.42 6.10
C LEU A 372 -12.34 6.63 6.95
N ASN A 373 -12.87 7.78 6.61
CA ASN A 373 -12.71 9.03 7.34
C ASN A 373 -13.80 9.19 8.41
N SER A 374 -13.53 10.03 9.37
CA SER A 374 -14.46 10.41 10.41
C SER A 374 -14.33 11.89 10.73
N PRO A 375 -15.36 12.52 11.35
CA PRO A 375 -15.37 13.97 11.57
C PRO A 375 -14.20 14.49 12.38
N TYR A 376 -13.58 13.65 13.23
CA TYR A 376 -12.51 14.03 14.15
C TYR A 376 -11.33 13.05 14.16
N GLY A 377 -11.16 12.24 13.09
CA GLY A 377 -10.19 11.13 13.03
C GLY A 377 -8.82 11.51 12.48
N GLY A 378 -8.63 12.71 11.93
CA GLY A 378 -7.37 13.15 11.33
C GLY A 378 -6.29 13.49 12.33
N LEU A 379 -5.05 13.47 11.88
CA LEU A 379 -3.91 14.11 12.55
C LEU A 379 -3.98 15.65 12.44
N LEU A 380 -4.63 16.12 11.37
CA LEU A 380 -4.88 17.53 11.09
C LEU A 380 -6.39 17.79 11.11
N ASP A 381 -6.78 19.03 11.38
CA ASP A 381 -8.17 19.45 11.22
C ASP A 381 -8.55 19.64 9.73
N GLU A 382 -9.81 19.96 9.45
CA GLU A 382 -10.33 20.16 8.10
C GLU A 382 -9.72 21.36 7.35
N LYS A 383 -8.96 22.20 8.06
CA LYS A 383 -8.22 23.36 7.49
C LYS A 383 -6.71 23.11 7.43
N LEU A 384 -6.31 21.85 7.64
CA LEU A 384 -4.91 21.45 7.71
C LEU A 384 -4.15 22.08 8.89
N GLY A 385 -4.84 22.36 9.99
CA GLY A 385 -4.25 22.77 11.27
C GLY A 385 -3.79 21.56 12.07
N VAL A 386 -2.65 21.67 12.73
CA VAL A 386 -2.06 20.60 13.55
C VAL A 386 -2.89 20.36 14.80
N LYS A 387 -3.31 19.10 15.03
CA LYS A 387 -4.04 18.64 16.21
C LYS A 387 -3.09 18.03 17.26
N ASP A 388 -3.61 17.76 18.46
CA ASP A 388 -2.84 17.09 19.51
C ASP A 388 -2.38 15.68 19.09
N ALA A 389 -3.15 14.97 18.25
CA ALA A 389 -2.76 13.68 17.70
C ALA A 389 -1.44 13.76 16.92
N PHE A 390 -1.27 14.79 16.08
CA PHE A 390 -0.01 15.03 15.37
C PHE A 390 1.16 15.28 16.34
N ARG A 391 0.95 16.14 17.35
CA ARG A 391 2.00 16.49 18.31
C ARG A 391 2.43 15.30 19.17
N LEU A 392 1.48 14.48 19.61
CA LEU A 392 1.81 13.29 20.39
C LEU A 392 2.53 12.22 19.53
N VAL A 393 2.16 12.07 18.27
CA VAL A 393 2.93 11.22 17.33
C VAL A 393 4.35 11.76 17.16
N GLU A 394 4.52 13.07 16.99
CA GLU A 394 5.83 13.71 16.89
C GLU A 394 6.68 13.46 18.14
N ASN A 395 6.11 13.61 19.35
CA ASN A 395 6.81 13.36 20.61
C ASN A 395 7.29 11.91 20.72
N VAL A 396 6.42 10.94 20.41
CA VAL A 396 6.80 9.52 20.39
C VAL A 396 7.96 9.26 19.42
N LEU A 397 7.87 9.80 18.21
CA LEU A 397 8.94 9.63 17.21
C LEU A 397 10.26 10.31 17.60
N ARG A 398 10.22 11.37 18.43
CA ARG A 398 11.41 12.03 19.01
C ARG A 398 11.98 11.25 20.19
N GLY A 399 11.18 10.47 20.90
CA GLY A 399 11.54 9.85 22.18
C GLY A 399 11.45 10.83 23.35
N ASP A 400 10.61 11.85 23.26
CA ASP A 400 10.44 12.93 24.24
C ASP A 400 9.36 12.58 25.30
N GLU A 401 9.10 11.29 25.59
CA GLU A 401 8.12 10.82 26.59
C GLU A 401 8.74 10.39 27.92
#